data_749195e0fc8bb409120a236a82bb4579
#
_entry.id   749195e0fc8bb409120a236a82bb4579
#
_cell.length_a   1.000
_cell.length_b   1.000
_cell.length_c   1.000
_cell.angle_alpha   90.00
_cell.angle_beta   90.00
_cell.angle_gamma   90.00
#
_symmetry.space_group_name_H-M   'P 1'
#
loop_
_entity.id
_entity.type
_entity.pdbx_description
1 polymer ?
#
loop_
_entity_poly.entity_id
_entity_poly.type
_entity_poly.pdbx_seq_one_letter_code
_entity_poly.pdbx_strand_id
1 'polypeptide(L)'
;MARKKSYLCWDDVDDLDARTLAGWGAFLSPRVETVELNGHHTKSATFMMAANGFSFELTYHWEGEGDEAVTVRERIQLYRSPRRRPCGRIIGYEVMFLCPTCSSRAKRLVLLSGGPGCAKCFDIKWGSERESKIARLVRRIDEIAGALELQDWYEVPRAKPKGMRVVRYLRLVQRRQRLLAQLAGHLARRRRLRGNNKKYLHETMVAMGR
;
A
#
# COMPACT_ATOMS: atom_id res chain seq x y z
N MET A 1 -5.93 -16.37 -26.44
CA MET A 1 -5.22 -16.24 -25.14
C MET A 1 -5.21 -14.77 -24.76
N ALA A 2 -5.94 -14.35 -23.71
CA ALA A 2 -5.90 -12.99 -23.24
C ALA A 2 -4.57 -12.74 -22.51
N ARG A 3 -3.74 -11.81 -23.02
CA ARG A 3 -2.54 -11.34 -22.33
C ARG A 3 -2.96 -10.83 -20.94
N LYS A 4 -2.45 -11.45 -19.88
CA LYS A 4 -2.51 -10.86 -18.54
C LYS A 4 -1.82 -9.49 -18.62
N LYS A 5 -2.56 -8.40 -18.47
CA LYS A 5 -1.95 -7.09 -18.25
C LYS A 5 -1.19 -7.19 -16.93
N SER A 6 0.14 -7.14 -16.98
CA SER A 6 0.98 -6.94 -15.81
C SER A 6 0.82 -5.47 -15.40
N TYR A 7 0.12 -5.22 -14.32
CA TYR A 7 0.05 -3.89 -13.73
C TYR A 7 1.15 -3.77 -12.68
N LEU A 8 1.80 -2.62 -12.61
CA LEU A 8 2.68 -2.29 -11.49
C LEU A 8 1.89 -2.21 -10.19
N CYS A 9 2.48 -2.66 -9.08
CA CYS A 9 1.91 -2.55 -7.75
C CYS A 9 2.67 -1.51 -6.95
N TRP A 10 2.02 -0.87 -5.98
CA TRP A 10 2.70 0.04 -5.07
C TRP A 10 3.81 -0.63 -4.25
N ASP A 11 3.68 -1.93 -4.01
CA ASP A 11 4.67 -2.71 -3.27
C ASP A 11 5.91 -3.05 -4.13
N ASP A 12 5.82 -2.88 -5.46
CA ASP A 12 6.87 -3.21 -6.44
C ASP A 12 7.55 -1.96 -7.02
N VAL A 13 7.20 -0.76 -6.57
CA VAL A 13 7.73 0.50 -7.13
C VAL A 13 8.24 1.44 -6.06
N ASP A 14 9.26 2.20 -6.44
CA ASP A 14 9.81 3.24 -5.59
C ASP A 14 8.91 4.47 -5.64
N ASP A 15 8.57 5.02 -4.49
CA ASP A 15 7.70 6.17 -4.41
C ASP A 15 8.21 7.27 -3.47
N LEU A 16 7.79 8.48 -3.77
CA LEU A 16 8.03 9.67 -2.97
C LEU A 16 6.71 10.12 -2.35
N ASP A 17 6.58 10.10 -1.02
CA ASP A 17 5.37 10.51 -0.30
C ASP A 17 5.50 11.95 0.21
N ALA A 18 4.57 12.82 -0.18
CA ALA A 18 4.55 14.22 0.22
C ALA A 18 4.43 14.43 1.74
N ARG A 19 3.79 13.51 2.46
CA ARG A 19 3.67 13.59 3.92
C ARG A 19 4.99 13.31 4.61
N THR A 20 5.73 12.33 4.11
CA THR A 20 7.04 11.97 4.63
C THR A 20 8.00 13.15 4.48
N LEU A 21 8.05 13.76 3.29
CA LEU A 21 8.87 14.94 3.06
C LEU A 21 8.45 16.14 3.92
N ALA A 22 7.15 16.37 4.07
CA ALA A 22 6.62 17.43 4.93
C ALA A 22 6.97 17.19 6.42
N GLY A 23 6.95 15.93 6.87
CA GLY A 23 7.33 15.53 8.22
C GLY A 23 8.81 15.79 8.52
N TRP A 24 9.67 15.70 7.54
CA TRP A 24 11.11 16.03 7.67
C TRP A 24 11.41 17.54 7.58
N GLY A 25 10.39 18.37 7.36
CA GLY A 25 10.59 19.82 7.19
C GLY A 25 11.18 20.21 5.84
N ALA A 26 11.24 19.28 4.90
CA ALA A 26 11.85 19.47 3.58
C ALA A 26 11.31 20.68 2.82
N PHE A 27 10.08 21.11 3.13
CA PHE A 27 9.43 22.23 2.45
C PHE A 27 9.55 23.58 3.19
N LEU A 28 10.35 23.65 4.27
CA LEU A 28 10.43 24.83 5.13
C LEU A 28 11.61 25.76 4.79
N SER A 29 12.63 25.26 4.10
CA SER A 29 13.79 26.09 3.74
C SER A 29 14.43 25.60 2.42
N PRO A 30 15.10 26.49 1.66
CA PRO A 30 15.86 26.11 0.49
C PRO A 30 17.09 25.31 0.94
N ARG A 31 16.98 24.02 0.99
CA ARG A 31 18.07 23.09 1.33
C ARG A 31 18.14 22.01 0.27
N VAL A 32 19.34 21.50 0.07
CA VAL A 32 19.56 20.25 -0.64
C VAL A 32 19.45 19.14 0.41
N GLU A 33 18.53 18.23 0.24
CA GLU A 33 18.37 17.07 1.11
C GLU A 33 18.44 15.81 0.27
N THR A 34 19.16 14.81 0.77
CA THR A 34 19.20 13.47 0.19
C THR A 34 18.37 12.54 1.07
N VAL A 35 17.49 11.82 0.45
CA VAL A 35 16.60 10.85 1.10
C VAL A 35 16.99 9.47 0.63
N GLU A 36 17.26 8.58 1.58
CA GLU A 36 17.37 7.16 1.29
C GLU A 36 15.96 6.61 1.03
N LEU A 37 15.81 5.96 -0.11
CA LEU A 37 14.58 5.29 -0.49
C LEU A 37 14.79 3.79 -0.27
N ASN A 38 13.86 3.15 0.41
CA ASN A 38 13.83 1.69 0.54
C ASN A 38 13.23 1.07 -0.73
N GLY A 39 13.76 1.48 -1.88
CA GLY A 39 13.23 1.12 -3.18
C GLY A 39 13.93 -0.08 -3.81
N HIS A 40 13.25 -0.66 -4.80
CA HIS A 40 13.79 -1.78 -5.57
C HIS A 40 14.81 -1.33 -6.61
N HIS A 41 14.62 -0.14 -7.18
CA HIS A 41 15.42 0.40 -8.29
C HIS A 41 16.10 1.73 -7.97
N THR A 42 15.70 2.40 -6.90
CA THR A 42 16.22 3.71 -6.50
C THR A 42 16.65 3.68 -5.05
N LYS A 43 17.96 3.81 -4.79
CA LYS A 43 18.51 3.78 -3.42
C LYS A 43 18.41 5.11 -2.72
N SER A 44 18.53 6.20 -3.49
CA SER A 44 18.48 7.56 -2.95
C SER A 44 17.90 8.54 -3.95
N ALA A 45 17.24 9.57 -3.44
CA ALA A 45 16.81 10.71 -4.22
C ALA A 45 17.28 11.99 -3.53
N THR A 46 17.80 12.90 -4.31
CA THR A 46 18.17 14.24 -3.86
C THR A 46 17.13 15.24 -4.32
N PHE A 47 16.70 16.13 -3.44
CA PHE A 47 15.78 17.19 -3.80
C PHE A 47 16.29 18.54 -3.30
N MET A 48 16.14 19.55 -4.14
CA MET A 48 16.53 20.92 -3.87
C MET A 48 15.30 21.81 -3.98
N MET A 49 14.89 22.39 -2.84
CA MET A 49 13.75 23.29 -2.81
C MET A 49 14.08 24.60 -3.55
N ALA A 50 13.18 25.04 -4.41
CA ALA A 50 13.25 26.37 -4.99
C ALA A 50 12.96 27.44 -3.93
N ALA A 51 13.57 28.60 -4.07
CA ALA A 51 13.41 29.72 -3.15
C ALA A 51 11.95 30.18 -2.94
N ASN A 52 11.07 29.91 -3.91
CA ASN A 52 9.64 30.23 -3.82
C ASN A 52 8.84 29.28 -2.90
N GLY A 53 9.44 28.15 -2.47
CA GLY A 53 8.79 27.14 -1.62
C GLY A 53 7.62 26.38 -2.29
N PHE A 54 7.40 26.55 -3.59
CA PHE A 54 6.30 25.91 -4.34
C PHE A 54 6.76 24.87 -5.34
N SER A 55 8.06 24.68 -5.50
CA SER A 55 8.64 23.64 -6.35
C SER A 55 9.97 23.16 -5.81
N PHE A 56 10.38 21.98 -6.22
CA PHE A 56 11.72 21.46 -5.97
C PHE A 56 12.24 20.74 -7.21
N GLU A 57 13.54 20.65 -7.32
CA GLU A 57 14.22 19.83 -8.30
C GLU A 57 14.50 18.47 -7.64
N LEU A 58 14.03 17.42 -8.28
CA LEU A 58 14.22 16.03 -7.87
C LEU A 58 15.28 15.41 -8.77
N THR A 59 16.32 14.83 -8.19
CA THR A 59 17.33 14.04 -8.91
C THR A 59 17.43 12.68 -8.26
N TYR A 60 17.34 11.61 -9.05
CA TYR A 60 17.52 10.25 -8.58
C TYR A 60 18.21 9.38 -9.63
N HIS A 61 18.85 8.32 -9.17
CA HIS A 61 19.46 7.31 -10.03
C HIS A 61 18.56 6.09 -10.03
N TRP A 62 18.08 5.72 -11.20
CA TRP A 62 17.25 4.54 -11.39
C TRP A 62 18.11 3.41 -11.96
N GLU A 63 18.14 2.27 -11.27
CA GLU A 63 18.86 1.06 -11.67
C GLU A 63 17.83 0.07 -12.23
N GLY A 64 17.83 -0.19 -13.53
CA GLY A 64 16.94 -1.16 -14.18
C GLY A 64 17.51 -2.59 -14.13
N GLU A 65 16.79 -3.54 -14.70
CA GLU A 65 17.24 -4.94 -14.87
C GLU A 65 18.40 -5.10 -15.89
N GLY A 66 19.13 -4.04 -16.19
CA GLY A 66 20.31 -4.02 -17.05
C GLY A 66 21.32 -3.05 -16.47
N ASP A 67 22.60 -3.18 -16.82
CA ASP A 67 23.73 -2.44 -16.23
C ASP A 67 23.74 -0.91 -16.45
N GLU A 68 22.71 -0.32 -17.03
CA GLU A 68 22.64 1.12 -17.28
C GLU A 68 21.82 1.83 -16.20
N ALA A 69 22.52 2.49 -15.28
CA ALA A 69 21.92 3.43 -14.34
C ALA A 69 21.51 4.72 -15.08
N VAL A 70 20.24 5.10 -15.01
CA VAL A 70 19.72 6.34 -15.58
C VAL A 70 19.59 7.40 -14.50
N THR A 71 20.22 8.56 -14.71
CA THR A 71 20.02 9.73 -13.84
C THR A 71 18.82 10.52 -14.34
N VAL A 72 17.78 10.59 -13.51
CA VAL A 72 16.58 11.38 -13.80
C VAL A 72 16.62 12.67 -13.01
N ARG A 73 16.36 13.80 -13.69
CA ARG A 73 16.24 15.10 -13.06
C ARG A 73 14.95 15.75 -13.53
N GLU A 74 14.09 16.12 -12.58
CA GLU A 74 12.76 16.65 -12.89
C GLU A 74 12.34 17.72 -11.88
N ARG A 75 11.64 18.74 -12.36
CA ARG A 75 11.10 19.80 -11.51
C ARG A 75 9.69 19.50 -11.10
N ILE A 76 9.47 19.30 -9.79
CA ILE A 76 8.19 18.98 -9.21
C ILE A 76 7.56 20.21 -8.58
N GLN A 77 6.33 20.51 -8.96
CA GLN A 77 5.54 21.57 -8.34
C GLN A 77 4.77 21.03 -7.13
N LEU A 78 4.61 21.88 -6.11
CA LEU A 78 3.87 21.60 -4.90
C LEU A 78 2.53 22.33 -4.91
N TYR A 79 1.51 21.65 -4.43
CA TYR A 79 0.20 22.22 -4.18
C TYR A 79 -0.12 22.14 -2.68
N ARG A 80 -0.47 23.26 -2.07
CA ARG A 80 -0.88 23.35 -0.66
C ARG A 80 -2.39 23.47 -0.58
N SER A 81 -3.05 22.44 -0.06
CA SER A 81 -4.51 22.43 0.18
C SER A 81 -4.81 22.79 1.62
N PRO A 82 -5.66 23.79 1.89
CA PRO A 82 -6.04 24.12 3.26
C PRO A 82 -6.90 23.00 3.84
N ARG A 83 -6.52 22.52 5.03
CA ARG A 83 -7.36 21.63 5.85
C ARG A 83 -8.33 22.49 6.65
N ARG A 84 -9.62 22.25 6.49
CA ARG A 84 -10.68 22.98 7.18
C ARG A 84 -11.42 22.06 8.16
N ARG A 85 -11.80 22.60 9.32
CA ARG A 85 -12.81 21.96 10.18
C ARG A 85 -14.20 22.13 9.56
N PRO A 86 -15.21 21.37 10.02
CA PRO A 86 -16.60 21.54 9.57
C PRO A 86 -17.11 22.98 9.74
N CYS A 87 -16.60 23.71 10.72
CA CYS A 87 -16.89 25.13 10.94
C CYS A 87 -16.18 26.10 9.96
N GLY A 88 -15.47 25.59 8.95
CA GLY A 88 -14.75 26.39 7.95
C GLY A 88 -13.36 26.89 8.38
N ARG A 89 -12.99 26.78 9.66
CA ARG A 89 -11.68 27.24 10.18
C ARG A 89 -10.54 26.41 9.60
N ILE A 90 -9.52 27.07 9.06
CA ILE A 90 -8.29 26.42 8.58
C ILE A 90 -7.48 25.96 9.80
N ILE A 91 -7.11 24.67 9.82
CA ILE A 91 -6.31 24.02 10.87
C ILE A 91 -4.92 23.60 10.41
N GLY A 92 -4.56 23.93 9.18
CA GLY A 92 -3.29 23.61 8.58
C GLY A 92 -3.40 23.43 7.07
N TYR A 93 -2.32 22.94 6.46
CA TYR A 93 -2.25 22.68 5.03
C TYR A 93 -1.81 21.24 4.79
N GLU A 94 -2.37 20.63 3.77
CA GLU A 94 -1.89 19.37 3.22
C GLU A 94 -1.05 19.69 1.98
N VAL A 95 0.18 19.19 1.95
CA VAL A 95 1.05 19.33 0.79
C VAL A 95 0.81 18.15 -0.14
N MET A 96 0.71 18.42 -1.42
CA MET A 96 0.60 17.43 -2.49
C MET A 96 1.54 17.81 -3.62
N PHE A 97 1.95 16.84 -4.41
CA PHE A 97 2.67 17.05 -5.66
C PHE A 97 1.70 17.39 -6.80
N LEU A 98 2.12 18.21 -7.73
CA LEU A 98 1.53 18.24 -9.06
C LEU A 98 2.32 17.26 -9.93
N CYS A 99 1.65 16.27 -10.48
CA CYS A 99 2.27 15.28 -11.34
C CYS A 99 2.88 15.94 -12.57
N PRO A 100 4.18 15.78 -12.87
CA PRO A 100 4.79 16.43 -14.04
C PRO A 100 4.17 15.95 -15.36
N THR A 101 3.68 14.71 -15.41
CA THR A 101 3.10 14.14 -16.64
C THR A 101 1.67 14.64 -16.93
N CYS A 102 0.80 14.75 -15.92
CA CYS A 102 -0.63 15.05 -16.13
C CYS A 102 -1.15 16.24 -15.31
N SER A 103 -0.29 16.92 -14.56
CA SER A 103 -0.62 18.06 -13.68
C SER A 103 -1.69 17.76 -12.60
N SER A 104 -2.09 16.50 -12.45
CA SER A 104 -3.02 16.10 -11.39
C SER A 104 -2.36 16.16 -10.02
N ARG A 105 -3.15 16.44 -8.99
CA ARG A 105 -2.69 16.43 -7.61
C ARG A 105 -2.45 14.99 -7.15
N ALA A 106 -1.27 14.72 -6.62
CA ALA A 106 -0.87 13.40 -6.13
C ALA A 106 -0.24 13.51 -4.74
N LYS A 107 -0.56 12.58 -3.86
CA LYS A 107 0.10 12.46 -2.54
C LYS A 107 1.43 11.72 -2.66
N ARG A 108 1.56 10.88 -3.67
CA ARG A 108 2.74 10.09 -3.97
C ARG A 108 3.07 10.20 -5.45
N LEU A 109 4.35 10.29 -5.74
CA LEU A 109 4.90 10.14 -7.08
C LEU A 109 5.72 8.87 -7.13
N VAL A 110 5.55 8.12 -8.18
CA VAL A 110 6.33 6.92 -8.49
C VAL A 110 7.54 7.34 -9.29
N LEU A 111 8.68 6.75 -8.96
CA LEU A 111 9.98 7.03 -9.58
C LEU A 111 10.30 5.90 -10.56
N LEU A 112 10.36 6.22 -11.84
CA LEU A 112 10.72 5.29 -12.92
C LEU A 112 11.84 5.88 -13.78
N SER A 113 12.43 5.07 -14.66
CA SER A 113 13.47 5.51 -15.60
C SER A 113 13.04 6.63 -16.52
N GLY A 114 11.77 6.68 -16.89
CA GLY A 114 11.19 7.73 -17.76
C GLY A 114 10.74 8.99 -17.03
N GLY A 115 11.00 9.10 -15.73
CA GLY A 115 10.65 10.25 -14.90
C GLY A 115 9.59 9.96 -13.85
N PRO A 116 9.37 10.88 -12.90
CA PRO A 116 8.38 10.73 -11.84
C PRO A 116 6.96 10.97 -12.37
N GLY A 117 5.99 10.24 -11.84
CA GLY A 117 4.59 10.42 -12.22
C GLY A 117 3.62 9.90 -11.18
N CYS A 118 2.34 10.19 -11.33
CA CYS A 118 1.32 9.72 -10.42
C CYS A 118 0.85 8.29 -10.78
N ALA A 119 0.20 7.63 -9.81
CA ALA A 119 -0.36 6.29 -9.99
C ALA A 119 -1.28 6.14 -11.20
N LYS A 120 -1.98 7.22 -11.58
CA LYS A 120 -2.87 7.21 -12.77
C LYS A 120 -2.08 7.16 -14.08
N CYS A 121 -0.96 7.89 -14.16
CA CYS A 121 -0.12 7.90 -15.36
C CYS A 121 0.52 6.53 -15.63
N PHE A 122 0.85 5.81 -14.58
CA PHE A 122 1.51 4.50 -14.66
C PHE A 122 0.54 3.32 -14.44
N ASP A 123 -0.77 3.55 -14.33
CA ASP A 123 -1.80 2.52 -14.04
C ASP A 123 -1.44 1.65 -12.83
N ILE A 124 -0.88 2.29 -11.79
CA ILE A 124 -0.47 1.59 -10.57
C ILE A 124 -1.67 1.36 -9.67
N LYS A 125 -1.79 0.14 -9.18
CA LYS A 125 -2.88 -0.28 -8.30
C LYS A 125 -2.32 -0.77 -6.96
N TRP A 126 -3.10 -0.57 -5.91
CA TRP A 126 -2.79 -1.17 -4.62
C TRP A 126 -2.89 -2.70 -4.70
N GLY A 127 -2.02 -3.40 -4.01
CA GLY A 127 -2.09 -4.86 -3.89
C GLY A 127 -3.49 -5.33 -3.48
N SER A 128 -4.14 -4.60 -2.56
CA SER A 128 -5.51 -4.86 -2.12
C SER A 128 -6.59 -4.71 -3.22
N GLU A 129 -6.35 -3.92 -4.26
CA GLU A 129 -7.27 -3.79 -5.42
C GLU A 129 -7.14 -4.97 -6.38
N ARG A 130 -5.96 -5.60 -6.40
CA ARG A 130 -5.66 -6.79 -7.20
C ARG A 130 -6.08 -8.09 -6.50
N GLU A 131 -6.17 -8.05 -5.19
CA GLU A 131 -6.58 -9.20 -4.40
C GLU A 131 -7.97 -9.67 -4.79
N SER A 132 -8.09 -10.96 -5.08
CA SER A 132 -9.41 -11.58 -5.17
C SER A 132 -10.14 -11.47 -3.83
N LYS A 133 -11.48 -11.56 -3.84
CA LYS A 133 -12.28 -11.56 -2.60
C LYS A 133 -11.78 -12.64 -1.61
N ILE A 134 -11.35 -13.79 -2.13
CA ILE A 134 -10.80 -14.90 -1.33
C ILE A 134 -9.46 -14.50 -0.71
N ALA A 135 -8.51 -13.98 -1.51
CA ALA A 135 -7.20 -13.55 -1.02
C ALA A 135 -7.34 -12.48 0.09
N ARG A 136 -8.24 -11.50 -0.13
CA ARG A 136 -8.55 -10.48 0.88
C ARG A 136 -9.12 -11.04 2.17
N LEU A 137 -9.96 -12.07 2.09
CA LEU A 137 -10.48 -12.75 3.29
C LEU A 137 -9.35 -13.49 4.02
N VAL A 138 -8.52 -14.23 3.30
CA VAL A 138 -7.36 -14.95 3.86
C VAL A 138 -6.44 -13.97 4.58
N ARG A 139 -5.98 -12.90 3.92
CA ARG A 139 -5.12 -11.89 4.54
C ARG A 139 -5.70 -11.32 5.83
N ARG A 140 -7.03 -10.98 5.84
CA ARG A 140 -7.68 -10.48 7.05
C ARG A 140 -7.78 -11.52 8.17
N ILE A 141 -7.88 -12.79 7.83
CA ILE A 141 -7.87 -13.89 8.79
C ILE A 141 -6.46 -14.03 9.37
N ASP A 142 -5.41 -13.97 8.52
CA ASP A 142 -4.01 -14.02 8.93
C ASP A 142 -3.64 -12.85 9.86
N GLU A 143 -4.07 -11.63 9.55
CA GLU A 143 -3.89 -10.46 10.43
C GLU A 143 -4.48 -10.70 11.83
N ILE A 144 -5.65 -11.34 11.90
CA ILE A 144 -6.28 -11.67 13.18
C ILE A 144 -5.56 -12.84 13.85
N ALA A 145 -5.12 -13.84 13.09
CA ALA A 145 -4.35 -14.97 13.61
C ALA A 145 -3.04 -14.50 14.24
N GLY A 146 -2.30 -13.61 13.58
CA GLY A 146 -1.10 -12.99 14.14
C GLY A 146 -1.39 -12.19 15.42
N ALA A 147 -2.50 -11.42 15.47
CA ALA A 147 -2.91 -10.69 16.67
C ALA A 147 -3.33 -11.62 17.84
N LEU A 148 -3.72 -12.85 17.55
CA LEU A 148 -4.05 -13.89 18.51
C LEU A 148 -2.87 -14.83 18.83
N GLU A 149 -1.69 -14.56 18.28
CA GLU A 149 -0.46 -15.36 18.42
C GLU A 149 -0.63 -16.83 17.95
N LEU A 150 -1.45 -17.01 16.89
CA LEU A 150 -1.64 -18.33 16.27
C LEU A 150 -0.56 -18.55 15.21
N GLN A 151 -0.08 -19.78 15.08
CA GLN A 151 0.91 -20.14 14.06
C GLN A 151 0.29 -20.17 12.66
N ASP A 152 -0.97 -20.61 12.58
CA ASP A 152 -1.70 -20.74 11.34
C ASP A 152 -3.07 -20.07 11.38
N TRP A 153 -3.52 -19.59 10.24
CA TRP A 153 -4.81 -18.92 10.11
C TRP A 153 -6.03 -19.84 10.37
N TYR A 154 -5.85 -21.15 10.30
CA TYR A 154 -6.89 -22.16 10.59
C TYR A 154 -6.84 -22.68 12.03
N GLU A 155 -5.78 -22.43 12.80
CA GLU A 155 -5.65 -22.89 14.17
C GLU A 155 -6.77 -22.33 15.07
N VAL A 156 -7.30 -23.15 15.96
CA VAL A 156 -8.34 -22.73 16.91
C VAL A 156 -7.69 -22.02 18.11
N PRO A 157 -8.09 -20.77 18.44
CA PRO A 157 -7.55 -20.08 19.61
C PRO A 157 -7.87 -20.83 20.90
N ARG A 158 -6.85 -21.37 21.57
CA ARG A 158 -7.00 -22.12 22.82
C ARG A 158 -6.95 -21.25 24.07
N ALA A 159 -6.17 -20.17 24.00
CA ALA A 159 -5.95 -19.27 25.11
C ALA A 159 -5.87 -17.81 24.63
N LYS A 160 -6.14 -16.90 25.54
CA LYS A 160 -5.99 -15.47 25.31
C LYS A 160 -4.51 -15.07 25.39
N PRO A 161 -3.95 -14.32 24.40
CA PRO A 161 -2.60 -13.81 24.46
C PRO A 161 -2.31 -13.00 25.73
N LYS A 162 -1.07 -13.10 26.23
CA LYS A 162 -0.64 -12.37 27.42
C LYS A 162 -0.79 -10.85 27.19
N GLY A 163 -1.33 -10.13 28.15
CA GLY A 163 -1.53 -8.68 28.05
C GLY A 163 -2.76 -8.24 27.26
N MET A 164 -3.41 -9.09 26.48
CA MET A 164 -4.61 -8.73 25.72
C MET A 164 -5.83 -8.62 26.66
N ARG A 165 -6.66 -7.58 26.50
CA ARG A 165 -7.94 -7.44 27.23
C ARG A 165 -8.95 -8.49 26.73
N VAL A 166 -9.71 -9.12 27.63
CA VAL A 166 -10.69 -10.16 27.29
C VAL A 166 -11.69 -9.71 26.24
N VAL A 167 -12.22 -8.50 26.35
CA VAL A 167 -13.17 -7.93 25.38
C VAL A 167 -12.58 -7.86 23.97
N ARG A 168 -11.29 -7.45 23.85
CA ARG A 168 -10.59 -7.42 22.56
C ARG A 168 -10.41 -8.84 22.00
N TYR A 169 -10.01 -9.77 22.83
CA TYR A 169 -9.84 -11.18 22.45
C TYR A 169 -11.15 -11.76 21.89
N LEU A 170 -12.26 -11.63 22.62
CA LEU A 170 -13.56 -12.13 22.18
C LEU A 170 -14.02 -11.49 20.84
N ARG A 171 -13.80 -10.18 20.68
CA ARG A 171 -14.11 -9.49 19.41
C ARG A 171 -13.28 -10.04 18.24
N LEU A 172 -11.99 -10.30 18.44
CA LEU A 172 -11.11 -10.86 17.41
C LEU A 172 -11.52 -12.28 17.05
N VAL A 173 -11.80 -13.13 18.03
CA VAL A 173 -12.28 -14.51 17.81
C VAL A 173 -13.60 -14.51 17.02
N GLN A 174 -14.59 -13.71 17.43
CA GLN A 174 -15.87 -13.61 16.72
C GLN A 174 -15.68 -13.07 15.28
N ARG A 175 -14.84 -12.04 15.10
CA ARG A 175 -14.56 -11.49 13.77
C ARG A 175 -13.91 -12.53 12.88
N ARG A 176 -12.93 -13.28 13.40
CA ARG A 176 -12.27 -14.38 12.69
C ARG A 176 -13.26 -15.46 12.26
N GLN A 177 -14.15 -15.92 13.17
CA GLN A 177 -15.17 -16.91 12.84
C GLN A 177 -16.08 -16.45 11.70
N ARG A 178 -16.52 -15.18 11.72
CA ARG A 178 -17.33 -14.60 10.62
C ARG A 178 -16.57 -14.60 9.28
N LEU A 179 -15.28 -14.26 9.28
CA LEU A 179 -14.46 -14.26 8.07
C LEU A 179 -14.23 -15.67 7.54
N LEU A 180 -13.99 -16.65 8.42
CA LEU A 180 -13.87 -18.08 8.05
C LEU A 180 -15.17 -18.60 7.41
N ALA A 181 -16.33 -18.27 7.98
CA ALA A 181 -17.62 -18.64 7.41
C ALA A 181 -17.83 -18.01 6.02
N GLN A 182 -17.44 -16.74 5.82
CA GLN A 182 -17.48 -16.09 4.51
C GLN A 182 -16.54 -16.76 3.51
N LEU A 183 -15.32 -17.10 3.92
CA LEU A 183 -14.34 -17.81 3.10
C LEU A 183 -14.89 -19.15 2.64
N ALA A 184 -15.42 -19.96 3.58
CA ALA A 184 -16.05 -21.24 3.27
C ALA A 184 -17.20 -21.12 2.28
N GLY A 185 -18.06 -20.09 2.43
CA GLY A 185 -19.14 -19.79 1.48
C GLY A 185 -18.64 -19.45 0.08
N HIS A 186 -17.54 -18.66 -0.04
CA HIS A 186 -16.93 -18.36 -1.33
C HIS A 186 -16.30 -19.59 -1.97
N LEU A 187 -15.62 -20.44 -1.20
CA LEU A 187 -15.01 -21.67 -1.70
C LEU A 187 -16.08 -22.66 -2.16
N ALA A 188 -17.17 -22.82 -1.42
CA ALA A 188 -18.30 -23.68 -1.78
C ALA A 188 -18.97 -23.23 -3.10
N ARG A 189 -19.20 -21.91 -3.29
CA ARG A 189 -19.73 -21.37 -4.56
C ARG A 189 -18.79 -21.62 -5.73
N ARG A 190 -17.47 -21.41 -5.54
CA ARG A 190 -16.46 -21.62 -6.59
C ARG A 190 -16.37 -23.10 -6.98
N ARG A 191 -16.61 -24.00 -6.04
CA ARG A 191 -16.66 -25.46 -6.28
C ARG A 191 -17.87 -25.87 -7.10
N ARG A 192 -19.07 -25.34 -6.79
CA ARG A 192 -20.29 -25.60 -7.59
C ARG A 192 -20.08 -25.18 -9.05
N LEU A 193 -19.31 -24.11 -9.28
CA LEU A 193 -19.01 -23.60 -10.63
C LEU A 193 -17.92 -24.40 -11.37
N ARG A 194 -17.05 -25.15 -10.68
CA ARG A 194 -15.91 -25.87 -11.29
C ARG A 194 -16.00 -27.39 -11.28
N GLY A 195 -17.05 -27.97 -10.73
CA GLY A 195 -17.35 -29.40 -10.74
C GLY A 195 -16.14 -30.33 -10.60
N ASN A 196 -15.66 -30.59 -9.42
CA ASN A 196 -14.60 -31.49 -9.01
C ASN A 196 -13.37 -30.84 -8.36
N ASN A 197 -13.43 -30.64 -7.09
CA ASN A 197 -12.21 -30.72 -6.26
C ASN A 197 -12.57 -30.98 -4.79
N LYS A 198 -12.63 -32.26 -4.40
CA LYS A 198 -13.03 -32.73 -3.06
C LYS A 198 -12.03 -32.39 -1.94
N LYS A 199 -10.77 -32.11 -2.25
CA LYS A 199 -9.68 -32.00 -1.28
C LYS A 199 -9.77 -30.79 -0.34
N TYR A 200 -10.16 -29.62 -0.86
CA TYR A 200 -10.14 -28.37 -0.07
C TYR A 200 -11.30 -28.20 0.95
N LEU A 201 -12.36 -28.98 0.82
CA LEU A 201 -13.50 -28.87 1.76
C LEU A 201 -13.26 -29.63 3.04
N HIS A 202 -12.53 -30.72 2.99
CA HIS A 202 -12.22 -31.50 4.19
C HIS A 202 -11.34 -30.70 5.16
N GLU A 203 -10.31 -30.04 4.64
CA GLU A 203 -9.40 -29.22 5.45
C GLU A 203 -10.13 -28.03 6.10
N THR A 204 -11.07 -27.38 5.35
CA THR A 204 -11.82 -26.24 5.89
C THR A 204 -12.89 -26.64 6.91
N MET A 205 -13.48 -27.83 6.75
CA MET A 205 -14.48 -28.34 7.70
C MET A 205 -13.85 -28.86 9.01
N VAL A 206 -12.68 -29.46 8.94
CA VAL A 206 -11.90 -29.86 10.12
C VAL A 206 -11.48 -28.64 10.93
N ALA A 207 -11.07 -27.55 10.27
CA ALA A 207 -10.71 -26.29 10.93
C ALA A 207 -11.90 -25.56 11.59
N MET A 208 -13.14 -25.88 11.18
CA MET A 208 -14.36 -25.32 11.80
C MET A 208 -14.91 -26.14 12.97
N GLY A 209 -14.24 -27.24 13.39
CA GLY A 209 -14.60 -28.00 14.59
C GLY A 209 -15.92 -28.79 14.47
N ARG A 210 -16.26 -29.29 13.28
CA ARG A 210 -17.35 -30.24 13.05
C ARG A 210 -16.83 -31.61 12.66
#